data_32e316f3601150f163cb4ea1252f4b49
#
_entry.id   32e316f3601150f163cb4ea1252f4b49
#
_cell.length_a   1.000
_cell.length_b   1.000
_cell.length_c   1.000
_cell.angle_alpha   90.00
_cell.angle_beta   90.00
_cell.angle_gamma   90.00
#
_symmetry.space_group_name_H-M   'P 1'
#
loop_
_entity.id
_entity.type
_entity.pdbx_description
1 polymer ?
#
loop_
_entity_poly.entity_id
_entity_poly.type
_entity_poly.pdbx_seq_one_letter_code
_entity_poly.pdbx_strand_id
1 'polypeptide(L)'
;MRVIKNVNRIYTGKKTQEISDYEIQNRRVAREAAAEGMVLLENCEHILPLQPGSKVALYGSGAVKTIKGGSGSGDVNERETISIWAGMKNAGYEIVNEDWLSEYKCLYEIEKKAWRDRILEITGNREHAAFFRTFASHPFQIPAGSVPNLEKVKEYDCDIAFYIISRTAGESADRKCQKGDYYLSDEELQVLD
;
A
#
# COMPACT_ATOMS: atom_id res chain seq x y z
N MET A 1 4.69 38.60 22.73
CA MET A 1 4.04 37.30 22.54
C MET A 1 4.89 36.21 23.21
N ARG A 2 4.41 35.63 24.30
CA ARG A 2 5.17 34.63 25.07
C ARG A 2 5.04 33.28 24.37
N VAL A 3 6.11 32.81 23.77
CA VAL A 3 6.16 31.44 23.20
C VAL A 3 6.14 30.48 24.37
N ILE A 4 5.10 29.66 24.46
CA ILE A 4 5.01 28.58 25.46
C ILE A 4 6.08 27.55 25.07
N LYS A 5 7.23 27.58 25.73
CA LYS A 5 8.37 26.67 25.45
C LYS A 5 8.22 25.27 26.01
N ASN A 6 7.21 25.00 26.84
CA ASN A 6 7.02 23.69 27.49
C ASN A 6 5.63 23.14 27.18
N VAL A 7 5.45 22.60 26.00
CA VAL A 7 4.39 21.62 25.79
C VAL A 7 4.93 20.29 26.31
N ASN A 8 4.45 19.84 27.46
CA ASN A 8 4.69 18.48 27.92
C ASN A 8 4.03 17.53 26.90
N ARG A 9 4.79 17.06 25.93
CA ARG A 9 4.33 16.02 25.00
C ARG A 9 4.22 14.73 25.78
N ILE A 10 3.01 14.30 26.03
CA ILE A 10 2.73 12.96 26.57
C ILE A 10 2.94 11.99 25.41
N TYR A 11 4.03 11.25 25.46
CA TYR A 11 4.28 10.18 24.52
C TYR A 11 3.63 8.91 25.05
N THR A 12 2.57 8.47 24.42
CA THR A 12 1.85 7.23 24.78
C THR A 12 2.53 5.98 24.24
N GLY A 13 3.45 6.13 23.27
CA GLY A 13 4.17 5.02 22.67
C GLY A 13 5.54 4.76 23.32
N LYS A 14 5.95 3.48 23.39
CA LYS A 14 7.30 3.10 23.79
C LYS A 14 8.31 3.56 22.75
N LYS A 15 9.42 4.14 23.23
CA LYS A 15 10.54 4.58 22.38
C LYS A 15 11.66 3.53 22.26
N THR A 16 11.41 2.29 22.64
CA THR A 16 12.38 1.21 22.60
C THR A 16 12.25 0.41 21.30
N GLN A 17 13.34 -0.22 20.87
CA GLN A 17 13.33 -1.18 19.76
C GLN A 17 12.69 -2.52 20.17
N GLU A 18 12.57 -2.78 21.47
CA GLU A 18 11.98 -4.01 21.99
C GLU A 18 10.47 -4.05 21.71
N ILE A 19 10.02 -5.16 21.15
CA ILE A 19 8.61 -5.43 20.92
C ILE A 19 7.99 -5.90 22.24
N SER A 20 6.95 -5.24 22.69
CA SER A 20 6.26 -5.59 23.94
C SER A 20 5.22 -6.68 23.70
N ASP A 21 4.85 -7.40 24.77
CA ASP A 21 3.83 -8.47 24.69
C ASP A 21 2.48 -7.96 24.16
N TYR A 22 2.10 -6.74 24.55
CA TYR A 22 0.85 -6.16 24.05
C TYR A 22 0.92 -5.84 22.53
N GLU A 23 2.09 -5.45 21.99
CA GLU A 23 2.25 -5.25 20.55
C GLU A 23 2.12 -6.58 19.80
N ILE A 24 2.66 -7.67 20.35
CA ILE A 24 2.49 -9.02 19.79
C ILE A 24 1.01 -9.41 19.80
N GLN A 25 0.33 -9.22 20.92
CA GLN A 25 -1.09 -9.53 21.05
C GLN A 25 -1.94 -8.68 20.08
N ASN A 26 -1.68 -7.37 19.99
CA ASN A 26 -2.42 -6.48 19.08
C ASN A 26 -2.21 -6.85 17.62
N ARG A 27 -1.00 -7.26 17.22
CA ARG A 27 -0.74 -7.78 15.86
C ARG A 27 -1.58 -9.02 15.55
N ARG A 28 -1.73 -9.91 16.53
CA ARG A 28 -2.58 -11.09 16.39
C ARG A 28 -4.05 -10.71 16.18
N VAL A 29 -4.58 -9.83 17.04
CA VAL A 29 -5.95 -9.32 16.90
C VAL A 29 -6.16 -8.62 15.56
N ALA A 30 -5.22 -7.79 15.13
CA ALA A 30 -5.30 -7.10 13.84
C ALA A 30 -5.31 -8.09 12.66
N ARG A 31 -4.53 -9.18 12.73
CA ARG A 31 -4.52 -10.24 11.72
C ARG A 31 -5.86 -10.98 11.67
N GLU A 32 -6.40 -11.34 12.82
CA GLU A 32 -7.70 -12.03 12.94
C GLU A 32 -8.82 -11.12 12.37
N ALA A 33 -8.86 -9.85 12.75
CA ALA A 33 -9.82 -8.89 12.25
C ALA A 33 -9.70 -8.66 10.73
N ALA A 34 -8.48 -8.62 10.19
CA ALA A 34 -8.27 -8.50 8.75
C ALA A 34 -8.81 -9.74 8.01
N ALA A 35 -8.59 -10.94 8.55
CA ALA A 35 -9.12 -12.16 7.95
C ALA A 35 -10.65 -12.19 7.95
N GLU A 36 -11.28 -11.78 9.05
CA GLU A 36 -12.74 -11.70 9.15
C GLU A 36 -13.35 -10.59 8.27
N GLY A 37 -12.57 -9.55 7.96
CA GLY A 37 -12.99 -8.48 7.05
C GLY A 37 -12.88 -8.82 5.56
N MET A 38 -12.28 -9.96 5.19
CA MET A 38 -12.18 -10.37 3.79
C MET A 38 -13.48 -10.98 3.30
N VAL A 39 -13.89 -10.60 2.09
CA VAL A 39 -15.08 -11.15 1.43
C VAL A 39 -14.64 -11.78 0.11
N LEU A 40 -14.88 -13.08 -0.04
CA LEU A 40 -14.71 -13.79 -1.29
C LEU A 40 -15.95 -13.57 -2.15
N LEU A 41 -15.82 -12.74 -3.20
CA LEU A 41 -16.94 -12.40 -4.07
C LEU A 41 -17.22 -13.49 -5.10
N GLU A 42 -16.16 -14.13 -5.59
CA GLU A 42 -16.24 -15.17 -6.62
C GLU A 42 -15.07 -16.15 -6.47
N ASN A 43 -15.27 -17.41 -6.79
CA ASN A 43 -14.24 -18.44 -6.79
C ASN A 43 -14.54 -19.45 -7.90
N CYS A 44 -14.32 -19.02 -9.16
CA CYS A 44 -14.50 -19.85 -10.33
C CYS A 44 -13.55 -21.05 -10.27
N GLU A 45 -14.04 -22.20 -10.68
CA GLU A 45 -13.28 -23.46 -10.74
C GLU A 45 -12.62 -23.88 -9.41
N HIS A 46 -13.02 -23.28 -8.29
CA HIS A 46 -12.47 -23.57 -6.97
C HIS A 46 -10.94 -23.35 -6.87
N ILE A 47 -10.42 -22.31 -7.52
CA ILE A 47 -8.99 -21.98 -7.50
C ILE A 47 -8.49 -21.71 -6.07
N LEU A 48 -9.33 -21.13 -5.22
CA LEU A 48 -9.02 -20.87 -3.82
C LEU A 48 -9.68 -21.89 -2.89
N PRO A 49 -9.04 -22.30 -1.79
CA PRO A 49 -7.72 -21.87 -1.31
C PRO A 49 -6.57 -22.52 -2.08
N LEU A 50 -5.47 -21.78 -2.24
CA LEU A 50 -4.25 -22.35 -2.81
C LEU A 50 -3.60 -23.35 -1.85
N GLN A 51 -2.91 -24.31 -2.42
CA GLN A 51 -2.09 -25.24 -1.65
C GLN A 51 -0.87 -24.51 -1.06
N PRO A 52 -0.45 -24.84 0.18
CA PRO A 52 0.80 -24.33 0.72
C PRO A 52 1.99 -24.66 -0.21
N GLY A 53 2.85 -23.65 -0.45
CA GLY A 53 4.00 -23.82 -1.33
C GLY A 53 3.72 -23.59 -2.81
N SER A 54 2.47 -23.27 -3.21
CA SER A 54 2.18 -22.89 -4.59
C SER A 54 3.04 -21.72 -5.06
N LYS A 55 3.39 -21.75 -6.35
CA LYS A 55 4.09 -20.67 -7.04
C LYS A 55 3.09 -19.62 -7.48
N VAL A 56 3.32 -18.38 -7.11
CA VAL A 56 2.40 -17.28 -7.39
C VAL A 56 3.11 -16.07 -7.97
N ALA A 57 2.48 -15.41 -8.93
CA ALA A 57 2.89 -14.09 -9.40
C ALA A 57 2.00 -13.02 -8.76
N LEU A 58 2.61 -11.91 -8.35
CA LEU A 58 1.90 -10.79 -7.71
C LEU A 58 2.09 -9.51 -8.54
N TYR A 59 1.00 -8.87 -8.88
CA TYR A 59 0.99 -7.62 -9.63
C TYR A 59 0.12 -6.57 -8.94
N GLY A 60 0.23 -5.34 -9.43
CA GLY A 60 -0.54 -4.21 -8.92
C GLY A 60 0.09 -3.53 -7.72
N SER A 61 -0.30 -2.29 -7.51
CA SER A 61 0.27 -1.42 -6.47
C SER A 61 0.12 -1.98 -5.06
N GLY A 62 -0.99 -2.65 -4.79
CA GLY A 62 -1.30 -3.20 -3.47
C GLY A 62 -0.43 -4.38 -3.06
N ALA A 63 0.22 -5.08 -4.01
CA ALA A 63 1.16 -6.14 -3.69
C ALA A 63 2.34 -5.63 -2.87
N VAL A 64 2.89 -4.47 -3.26
CA VAL A 64 4.09 -3.87 -2.66
C VAL A 64 3.74 -2.81 -1.62
N LYS A 65 2.76 -1.96 -1.92
CA LYS A 65 2.30 -0.86 -1.05
C LYS A 65 0.87 -1.11 -0.60
N THR A 66 0.71 -2.12 0.22
CA THR A 66 -0.58 -2.47 0.80
C THR A 66 -1.10 -1.33 1.68
N ILE A 67 -2.26 -0.80 1.33
CA ILE A 67 -2.90 0.28 2.06
C ILE A 67 -3.62 -0.30 3.28
N LYS A 68 -3.32 0.23 4.46
CA LYS A 68 -3.88 -0.19 5.74
C LYS A 68 -4.83 0.83 6.36
N GLY A 69 -4.88 2.03 5.82
CA GLY A 69 -5.73 3.12 6.29
C GLY A 69 -5.80 4.25 5.28
N GLY A 70 -6.73 5.17 5.48
CA GLY A 70 -6.85 6.38 4.67
C GLY A 70 -5.70 7.35 4.93
N SER A 71 -5.51 8.31 4.01
CA SER A 71 -4.59 9.43 4.22
C SER A 71 -5.10 10.36 5.31
N GLY A 72 -4.20 11.00 6.05
CA GLY A 72 -4.52 11.84 7.20
C GLY A 72 -4.24 11.14 8.52
N SER A 73 -5.15 11.24 9.49
CA SER A 73 -4.99 10.63 10.83
C SER A 73 -4.95 9.11 10.82
N GLY A 74 -5.49 8.48 9.78
CA GLY A 74 -5.40 7.03 9.56
C GLY A 74 -4.03 6.53 9.10
N ASP A 75 -3.14 7.42 8.64
CA ASP A 75 -1.77 7.06 8.24
C ASP A 75 -0.82 7.13 9.45
N VAL A 76 -0.92 6.14 10.31
CA VAL A 76 -0.14 6.05 11.55
C VAL A 76 1.26 5.50 11.30
N ASN A 77 2.23 5.99 12.09
CA ASN A 77 3.57 5.44 12.13
C ASN A 77 3.57 4.09 12.84
N GLU A 78 4.11 3.09 12.19
CA GLU A 78 4.26 1.75 12.72
C GLU A 78 5.70 1.29 12.63
N ARG A 79 6.06 0.25 13.39
CA ARG A 79 7.39 -0.35 13.34
C ARG A 79 7.64 -1.07 12.03
N GLU A 80 6.61 -1.74 11.53
CA GLU A 80 6.69 -2.63 10.39
C GLU A 80 5.35 -2.66 9.65
N THR A 81 5.41 -2.54 8.33
CA THR A 81 4.29 -2.75 7.44
C THR A 81 4.45 -4.11 6.76
N ILE A 82 3.46 -4.98 6.93
CA ILE A 82 3.41 -6.24 6.19
C ILE A 82 2.64 -6.00 4.89
N SER A 83 3.34 -5.99 3.76
CA SER A 83 2.71 -5.95 2.45
C SER A 83 2.12 -7.33 2.10
N ILE A 84 1.22 -7.38 1.11
CA ILE A 84 0.71 -8.67 0.60
C ILE A 84 1.87 -9.53 0.10
N TRP A 85 2.85 -8.93 -0.59
CA TRP A 85 4.07 -9.64 -0.99
C TRP A 85 4.78 -10.30 0.20
N ALA A 86 5.08 -9.54 1.26
CA ALA A 86 5.71 -10.07 2.46
C ALA A 86 4.82 -11.11 3.16
N GLY A 87 3.51 -10.88 3.22
CA GLY A 87 2.55 -11.78 3.83
C GLY A 87 2.46 -13.14 3.12
N MET A 88 2.45 -13.14 1.79
CA MET A 88 2.46 -14.38 0.99
C MET A 88 3.76 -15.18 1.18
N LYS A 89 4.91 -14.49 1.16
CA LYS A 89 6.21 -15.16 1.49
C LYS A 89 6.21 -15.75 2.89
N ASN A 90 5.73 -15.02 3.88
CA ASN A 90 5.64 -15.50 5.26
C ASN A 90 4.68 -16.68 5.41
N ALA A 91 3.68 -16.79 4.54
CA ALA A 91 2.76 -17.92 4.49
C ALA A 91 3.32 -19.12 3.72
N GLY A 92 4.53 -19.02 3.17
CA GLY A 92 5.23 -20.12 2.51
C GLY A 92 4.94 -20.27 1.01
N TYR A 93 4.34 -19.26 0.38
CA TYR A 93 4.20 -19.23 -1.08
C TYR A 93 5.51 -18.81 -1.76
N GLU A 94 5.80 -19.39 -2.92
CA GLU A 94 6.93 -19.01 -3.77
C GLU A 94 6.50 -17.88 -4.70
N ILE A 95 7.15 -16.71 -4.59
CA ILE A 95 6.84 -15.56 -5.44
C ILE A 95 7.77 -15.57 -6.63
N VAL A 96 7.23 -15.80 -7.83
CA VAL A 96 8.03 -16.03 -9.05
C VAL A 96 8.46 -14.76 -9.78
N ASN A 97 7.82 -13.62 -9.51
CA ASN A 97 8.07 -12.33 -10.19
C ASN A 97 8.64 -11.25 -9.26
N GLU A 98 9.57 -11.60 -8.40
CA GLU A 98 10.20 -10.65 -7.45
C GLU A 98 10.96 -9.51 -8.15
N ASP A 99 11.39 -9.70 -9.38
CA ASP A 99 12.01 -8.69 -10.23
C ASP A 99 11.01 -7.55 -10.53
N TRP A 100 9.81 -7.87 -10.99
CA TRP A 100 8.76 -6.89 -11.24
C TRP A 100 8.36 -6.14 -9.95
N LEU A 101 8.20 -6.85 -8.85
CA LEU A 101 7.85 -6.25 -7.55
C LEU A 101 8.92 -5.28 -7.05
N SER A 102 10.18 -5.63 -7.25
CA SER A 102 11.33 -4.78 -6.88
C SER A 102 11.43 -3.54 -7.76
N GLU A 103 11.19 -3.68 -9.06
CA GLU A 103 11.11 -2.58 -10.01
C GLU A 103 9.97 -1.63 -9.65
N TYR A 104 8.78 -2.18 -9.40
CA TYR A 104 7.63 -1.40 -8.96
C TYR A 104 7.91 -0.62 -7.67
N LYS A 105 8.56 -1.26 -6.68
CA LYS A 105 8.94 -0.60 -5.44
C LYS A 105 9.84 0.60 -5.69
N CYS A 106 10.80 0.47 -6.59
CA CYS A 106 11.70 1.55 -6.98
C CYS A 106 10.94 2.69 -7.66
N LEU A 107 10.09 2.37 -8.64
CA LEU A 107 9.22 3.32 -9.33
C LEU A 107 8.35 4.12 -8.35
N TYR A 108 7.68 3.43 -7.44
CA TYR A 108 6.84 4.08 -6.43
C TYR A 108 7.60 5.09 -5.58
N GLU A 109 8.81 4.75 -5.11
CA GLU A 109 9.62 5.65 -4.28
C GLU A 109 10.09 6.88 -5.08
N ILE A 110 10.44 6.69 -6.36
CA ILE A 110 10.81 7.78 -7.27
C ILE A 110 9.63 8.74 -7.46
N GLU A 111 8.47 8.22 -7.82
CA GLU A 111 7.27 9.01 -8.07
C GLU A 111 6.78 9.71 -6.80
N LYS A 112 6.82 9.03 -5.66
CA LYS A 112 6.45 9.62 -4.36
C LYS A 112 7.41 10.74 -3.96
N LYS A 113 8.70 10.57 -4.22
CA LYS A 113 9.69 11.64 -3.99
C LYS A 113 9.44 12.83 -4.90
N ALA A 114 9.25 12.61 -6.20
CA ALA A 114 8.99 13.67 -7.17
C ALA A 114 7.71 14.45 -6.83
N TRP A 115 6.65 13.74 -6.42
CA TRP A 115 5.42 14.37 -5.93
C TRP A 115 5.67 15.23 -4.69
N ARG A 116 6.41 14.72 -3.70
CA ARG A 116 6.75 15.47 -2.48
C ARG A 116 7.55 16.74 -2.79
N ASP A 117 8.56 16.61 -3.65
CA ASP A 117 9.41 17.72 -4.06
C ASP A 117 8.57 18.82 -4.76
N ARG A 118 7.61 18.42 -5.62
CA ARG A 118 6.66 19.35 -6.25
C ARG A 118 5.76 20.05 -5.23
N ILE A 119 5.24 19.34 -4.22
CA ILE A 119 4.44 19.98 -3.16
C ILE A 119 5.27 21.00 -2.40
N LEU A 120 6.51 20.70 -2.07
CA LEU A 120 7.44 21.61 -1.39
C LEU A 120 7.79 22.83 -2.25
N GLU A 121 7.96 22.64 -3.56
CA GLU A 121 8.21 23.74 -4.50
C GLU A 121 7.01 24.70 -4.59
N ILE A 122 5.80 24.17 -4.73
CA ILE A 122 4.56 24.97 -4.79
C ILE A 122 4.35 25.75 -3.48
N THR A 123 4.61 25.14 -2.35
CA THR A 123 4.40 25.75 -1.03
C THR A 123 5.51 26.73 -0.66
N GLY A 124 6.75 26.47 -1.12
CA GLY A 124 7.92 27.23 -0.72
C GLY A 124 8.10 27.23 0.80
N ASN A 125 8.65 28.34 1.35
CA ASN A 125 8.81 28.56 2.80
C ASN A 125 7.53 29.10 3.47
N ARG A 126 6.36 28.76 2.94
CA ARG A 126 5.08 29.25 3.46
C ARG A 126 4.66 28.48 4.73
N GLU A 127 3.70 29.06 5.45
CA GLU A 127 3.15 28.50 6.67
C GLU A 127 2.62 27.08 6.50
N HIS A 128 2.61 26.30 7.58
CA HIS A 128 2.12 24.91 7.62
C HIS A 128 0.72 24.74 7.01
N ALA A 129 -0.18 25.72 7.20
CA ALA A 129 -1.52 25.68 6.62
C ALA A 129 -1.53 25.71 5.08
N ALA A 130 -0.56 26.37 4.45
CA ALA A 130 -0.43 26.39 2.98
C ALA A 130 0.07 25.03 2.48
N PHE A 131 0.99 24.40 3.21
CA PHE A 131 1.44 23.04 2.90
C PHE A 131 0.28 22.05 2.91
N PHE A 132 -0.52 22.02 3.98
CA PHE A 132 -1.65 21.10 4.08
C PHE A 132 -2.70 21.30 2.99
N ARG A 133 -3.00 22.54 2.63
CA ARG A 133 -3.92 22.85 1.51
C ARG A 133 -3.39 22.36 0.18
N THR A 134 -2.10 22.60 -0.10
CA THR A 134 -1.46 22.14 -1.35
C THR A 134 -1.42 20.61 -1.39
N PHE A 135 -1.05 19.98 -0.29
CA PHE A 135 -1.07 18.52 -0.15
C PHE A 135 -2.45 17.92 -0.45
N ALA A 136 -3.51 18.48 0.13
CA ALA A 136 -4.87 18.00 -0.07
C ALA A 136 -5.39 18.23 -1.51
N SER A 137 -4.97 19.33 -2.16
CA SER A 137 -5.39 19.64 -3.54
C SER A 137 -4.58 18.92 -4.63
N HIS A 138 -3.45 18.31 -4.27
CA HIS A 138 -2.57 17.56 -5.18
C HIS A 138 -2.29 16.16 -4.63
N PRO A 139 -3.30 15.29 -4.57
CA PRO A 139 -3.11 13.93 -4.03
C PRO A 139 -2.08 13.17 -4.85
N PHE A 140 -1.31 12.33 -4.16
CA PHE A 140 -0.38 11.44 -4.83
C PHE A 140 -1.12 10.44 -5.70
N GLN A 141 -0.77 10.37 -6.97
CA GLN A 141 -1.29 9.37 -7.88
C GLN A 141 -0.39 8.13 -7.80
N ILE A 142 -0.97 7.02 -7.36
CA ILE A 142 -0.24 5.75 -7.23
C ILE A 142 0.00 5.21 -8.65
N PRO A 143 1.26 4.97 -9.07
CA PRO A 143 1.53 4.41 -10.38
C PRO A 143 0.99 2.99 -10.50
N ALA A 144 0.47 2.62 -11.65
CA ALA A 144 -0.03 1.26 -11.91
C ALA A 144 1.11 0.22 -12.03
N GLY A 145 2.30 0.68 -12.40
CA GLY A 145 3.44 -0.17 -12.71
C GLY A 145 3.61 -0.41 -14.20
N SER A 146 4.70 -1.07 -14.58
CA SER A 146 4.95 -1.46 -15.95
C SER A 146 4.05 -2.62 -16.38
N VAL A 147 3.62 -2.63 -17.63
CA VAL A 147 2.97 -3.82 -18.22
C VAL A 147 3.96 -4.98 -18.18
N PRO A 148 3.57 -6.14 -17.64
CA PRO A 148 4.46 -7.28 -17.59
C PRO A 148 4.90 -7.73 -18.98
N ASN A 149 6.17 -8.11 -19.11
CA ASN A 149 6.65 -8.70 -20.34
C ASN A 149 6.06 -10.11 -20.48
N LEU A 150 5.24 -10.33 -21.51
CA LEU A 150 4.55 -11.61 -21.75
C LEU A 150 5.50 -12.80 -21.93
N GLU A 151 6.71 -12.60 -22.48
CA GLU A 151 7.70 -13.67 -22.59
C GLU A 151 8.18 -14.10 -21.22
N LYS A 152 8.50 -13.14 -20.36
CA LYS A 152 8.85 -13.42 -18.94
C LYS A 152 7.72 -14.06 -18.17
N VAL A 153 6.48 -13.59 -18.36
CA VAL A 153 5.30 -14.18 -17.69
C VAL A 153 5.15 -15.66 -18.06
N LYS A 154 5.41 -16.04 -19.32
CA LYS A 154 5.39 -17.44 -19.75
C LYS A 154 6.52 -18.29 -19.18
N GLU A 155 7.64 -17.66 -18.82
CA GLU A 155 8.77 -18.32 -18.16
C GLU A 155 8.49 -18.58 -16.68
N TYR A 156 7.58 -17.79 -16.07
CA TYR A 156 7.15 -18.03 -14.71
C TYR A 156 6.27 -19.28 -14.69
N ASP A 157 6.86 -20.40 -14.30
CA ASP A 157 6.12 -21.62 -14.02
C ASP A 157 5.31 -21.40 -12.73
N CYS A 158 4.16 -20.72 -12.84
CA CYS A 158 3.33 -20.36 -11.69
C CYS A 158 1.90 -20.91 -11.82
N ASP A 159 1.32 -21.24 -10.67
CA ASP A 159 -0.03 -21.79 -10.59
C ASP A 159 -1.11 -20.73 -10.78
N ILE A 160 -0.82 -19.49 -10.34
CA ILE A 160 -1.78 -18.38 -10.33
C ILE A 160 -1.09 -17.02 -10.28
N ALA A 161 -1.72 -16.03 -10.91
CA ALA A 161 -1.34 -14.63 -10.77
C ALA A 161 -2.42 -13.87 -9.97
N PHE A 162 -1.97 -13.02 -9.04
CA PHE A 162 -2.83 -12.08 -8.30
C PHE A 162 -2.57 -10.66 -8.77
N TYR A 163 -3.61 -9.95 -9.13
CA TYR A 163 -3.56 -8.53 -9.37
C TYR A 163 -4.22 -7.78 -8.21
N ILE A 164 -3.43 -7.04 -7.43
CA ILE A 164 -3.87 -6.38 -6.21
C ILE A 164 -4.13 -4.90 -6.47
N ILE A 165 -5.40 -4.54 -6.54
CA ILE A 165 -5.86 -3.17 -6.73
C ILE A 165 -5.88 -2.48 -5.36
N SER A 166 -5.17 -1.36 -5.27
CA SER A 166 -5.21 -0.51 -4.09
C SER A 166 -5.97 0.78 -4.35
N ARG A 167 -6.83 1.13 -3.40
CA ARG A 167 -7.55 2.40 -3.40
C ARG A 167 -7.52 2.99 -2.00
N THR A 168 -7.37 4.29 -1.92
CA THR A 168 -7.41 5.02 -0.66
C THR A 168 -8.32 6.24 -0.78
N ALA A 169 -8.93 6.62 0.32
CA ALA A 169 -9.63 7.90 0.45
C ALA A 169 -8.93 8.73 1.54
N GLY A 170 -8.99 10.05 1.40
CA GLY A 170 -8.54 10.98 2.43
C GLY A 170 -9.67 11.34 3.38
N GLU A 171 -9.33 11.98 4.51
CA GLU A 171 -10.33 12.58 5.38
C GLU A 171 -11.16 13.61 4.62
N SER A 172 -12.48 13.55 4.76
CA SER A 172 -13.45 14.43 4.09
C SER A 172 -13.41 14.38 2.55
N ALA A 173 -12.90 13.30 1.98
CA ALA A 173 -12.81 13.09 0.55
C ALA A 173 -13.40 11.72 0.17
N ASP A 174 -14.59 11.75 -0.45
CA ASP A 174 -15.22 10.54 -0.98
C ASP A 174 -14.54 10.08 -2.28
N ARG A 175 -14.68 8.79 -2.55
CA ARG A 175 -14.27 8.19 -3.80
C ARG A 175 -15.18 8.68 -4.94
N LYS A 176 -14.57 8.88 -6.11
CA LYS A 176 -15.27 9.37 -7.30
C LYS A 176 -15.54 8.22 -8.26
N CYS A 177 -16.70 8.24 -8.90
CA CYS A 177 -17.09 7.26 -9.91
C CYS A 177 -16.37 7.55 -11.25
N GLN A 178 -15.05 7.39 -11.26
CA GLN A 178 -14.16 7.67 -12.39
C GLN A 178 -13.05 6.65 -12.50
N LYS A 179 -12.37 6.61 -13.67
CA LYS A 179 -11.19 5.76 -13.90
C LYS A 179 -10.04 6.12 -12.95
N GLY A 180 -9.33 5.09 -12.46
CA GLY A 180 -8.25 5.22 -11.49
C GLY A 180 -8.73 5.45 -10.05
N ASP A 181 -10.04 5.55 -9.82
CA ASP A 181 -10.64 5.64 -8.50
C ASP A 181 -11.65 4.50 -8.28
N TYR A 182 -12.93 4.66 -8.63
CA TYR A 182 -13.91 3.56 -8.55
C TYR A 182 -13.68 2.53 -9.66
N TYR A 183 -13.52 3.00 -10.90
CA TYR A 183 -13.18 2.13 -12.03
C TYR A 183 -11.68 1.94 -12.15
N LEU A 184 -11.27 0.87 -12.83
CA LEU A 184 -9.88 0.64 -13.19
C LEU A 184 -9.36 1.77 -14.08
N SER A 185 -8.09 2.14 -13.95
CA SER A 185 -7.42 3.03 -14.88
C SER A 185 -7.11 2.31 -16.20
N ASP A 186 -6.80 3.09 -17.23
CA ASP A 186 -6.41 2.49 -18.52
C ASP A 186 -5.11 1.70 -18.41
N GLU A 187 -4.18 2.14 -17.55
CA GLU A 187 -2.93 1.43 -17.28
C GLU A 187 -3.18 0.12 -16.50
N GLU A 188 -4.10 0.13 -15.54
CA GLU A 188 -4.48 -1.09 -14.81
C GLU A 188 -5.12 -2.11 -15.75
N LEU A 189 -5.95 -1.66 -16.69
CA LEU A 189 -6.54 -2.52 -17.72
C LEU A 189 -5.46 -3.13 -18.62
N GLN A 190 -4.46 -2.34 -19.04
CA GLN A 190 -3.35 -2.83 -19.87
C GLN A 190 -2.50 -3.92 -19.19
N VAL A 191 -2.45 -3.92 -17.86
CA VAL A 191 -1.74 -4.97 -17.10
C VAL A 191 -2.58 -6.25 -17.04
N LEU A 192 -3.90 -6.12 -17.06
CA LEU A 192 -4.84 -7.25 -16.95
C LEU A 192 -5.12 -7.95 -18.29
N ASP A 193 -4.97 -7.25 -19.41
CA ASP A 193 -5.14 -7.75 -20.78
C ASP A 193 -3.91 -8.58 -21.24
#